data_2d8dd5059df692468dc21944c31d6625
#
_entry.id   2d8dd5059df692468dc21944c31d6625
#
_cell.length_a   1.000
_cell.length_b   1.000
_cell.length_c   1.000
_cell.angle_alpha   90.00
_cell.angle_beta   90.00
_cell.angle_gamma   90.00
#
_symmetry.space_group_name_H-M   'P 1'
#
loop_
_entity.id
_entity.type
_entity.pdbx_description
1 polymer ?
#
loop_
_entity_poly.entity_id
_entity_poly.type
_entity_poly.pdbx_seq_one_letter_code
_entity_poly.pdbx_strand_id
1 'polypeptide(L)'
;MVRFLVRLMAHALVSARPPRHAKAGFNRPRQLIQRAEDYVTNLTNQPLRISQLCRELNVSERTLREAFYKAIDTSPLSYLKTQRLNRAYRVLRDSVPGKVLIKQVAITNGFKHLGHFSRDDQQLFGELPNETLRRRK
;
A
#
# COMPACT_ATOMS: atom_id res chain seq x y z
N MET A 1 -7.37 -13.15 13.26
CA MET A 1 -6.85 -14.14 12.29
C MET A 1 -6.86 -13.60 10.86
N VAL A 2 -7.95 -13.07 10.36
CA VAL A 2 -8.04 -12.51 9.00
C VAL A 2 -7.05 -11.35 8.76
N ARG A 3 -6.78 -10.53 9.77
CA ARG A 3 -5.83 -9.40 9.71
C ARG A 3 -4.36 -9.83 9.56
N PHE A 4 -4.01 -11.00 10.08
CA PHE A 4 -2.65 -11.54 9.98
C PHE A 4 -2.40 -12.13 8.59
N LEU A 5 -3.40 -12.74 7.98
CA LEU A 5 -3.34 -13.26 6.61
C LEU A 5 -3.21 -12.15 5.56
N VAL A 6 -3.95 -11.05 5.72
CA VAL A 6 -3.82 -9.86 4.84
C VAL A 6 -2.42 -9.24 4.95
N ARG A 7 -1.85 -9.21 6.16
CA ARG A 7 -0.47 -8.75 6.39
C ARG A 7 0.56 -9.66 5.71
N LEU A 8 0.39 -10.96 5.79
CA LEU A 8 1.28 -11.96 5.17
C LEU A 8 1.13 -11.95 3.64
N MET A 9 -0.08 -11.84 3.12
CA MET A 9 -0.36 -11.80 1.68
C MET A 9 0.15 -10.50 1.04
N ALA A 10 -0.01 -9.35 1.69
CA ALA A 10 0.54 -8.09 1.20
C ALA A 10 2.08 -8.14 1.15
N HIS A 11 2.72 -8.81 2.11
CA HIS A 11 4.18 -8.95 2.14
C HIS A 11 4.70 -9.98 1.12
N ALA A 12 4.00 -11.09 0.96
CA ALA A 12 4.35 -12.14 -0.01
C ALA A 12 4.17 -11.70 -1.46
N LEU A 13 3.14 -10.87 -1.75
CA LEU A 13 2.88 -10.35 -3.09
C LEU A 13 3.90 -9.29 -3.52
N VAL A 14 4.43 -8.50 -2.58
CA VAL A 14 5.50 -7.52 -2.85
C VAL A 14 6.85 -8.21 -3.14
N SER A 15 7.08 -9.39 -2.55
CA SER A 15 8.33 -10.14 -2.72
C SER A 15 8.34 -11.10 -3.91
N ALA A 16 7.17 -11.46 -4.43
CA ALA A 16 7.05 -12.34 -5.58
C ALA A 16 7.16 -11.54 -6.89
N ARG A 17 8.38 -11.28 -7.36
CA ARG A 17 8.59 -10.92 -8.77
C ARG A 17 8.03 -12.04 -9.64
N PRO A 18 7.05 -11.77 -10.53
CA PRO A 18 6.57 -12.81 -11.43
C PRO A 18 7.69 -13.25 -12.36
N PRO A 19 7.77 -14.55 -12.69
CA PRO A 19 8.74 -15.03 -13.66
C PRO A 19 8.57 -14.32 -15.00
N ARG A 20 9.67 -13.92 -15.63
CA ARG A 20 9.72 -13.12 -16.86
C ARG A 20 9.07 -13.76 -18.10
N HIS A 21 8.47 -14.94 -17.98
CA HIS A 21 7.98 -15.73 -19.12
C HIS A 21 6.52 -16.22 -19.00
N ALA A 22 5.65 -15.49 -18.30
CA ALA A 22 4.22 -15.81 -18.32
C ALA A 22 3.57 -15.34 -19.62
N LYS A 23 2.93 -16.28 -20.34
CA LYS A 23 2.24 -16.04 -21.61
C LYS A 23 1.28 -14.87 -21.55
N ALA A 24 1.33 -13.97 -22.53
CA ALA A 24 0.72 -12.64 -22.57
C ALA A 24 -0.81 -12.55 -22.37
N GLY A 25 -1.55 -13.65 -22.36
CA GLY A 25 -3.02 -13.64 -22.19
C GLY A 25 -3.54 -13.82 -20.78
N PHE A 26 -2.77 -14.40 -19.87
CA PHE A 26 -3.21 -14.76 -18.51
C PHE A 26 -2.92 -13.72 -17.42
N ASN A 27 -2.14 -12.68 -17.70
CA ASN A 27 -1.59 -11.76 -16.72
C ASN A 27 -2.15 -10.34 -16.72
N ARG A 28 -3.21 -10.05 -17.50
CA ARG A 28 -3.77 -8.68 -17.56
C ARG A 28 -4.16 -8.10 -16.21
N PRO A 29 -4.85 -8.82 -15.29
CA PRO A 29 -5.13 -8.28 -13.96
C PRO A 29 -3.88 -7.98 -13.16
N ARG A 30 -2.88 -8.85 -13.15
CA ARG A 30 -1.62 -8.64 -12.43
C ARG A 30 -0.81 -7.48 -13.00
N GLN A 31 -0.76 -7.34 -14.33
CA GLN A 31 -0.10 -6.21 -14.97
C GLN A 31 -0.78 -4.88 -14.61
N LEU A 32 -2.11 -4.86 -14.53
CA LEU A 32 -2.85 -3.68 -14.13
C LEU A 32 -2.57 -3.32 -12.66
N ILE A 33 -2.52 -4.30 -11.76
CA ILE A 33 -2.14 -4.11 -10.36
C ILE A 33 -0.72 -3.56 -10.27
N GLN A 34 0.23 -4.13 -10.99
CA GLN A 34 1.62 -3.64 -11.01
C GLN A 34 1.72 -2.19 -11.46
N ARG A 35 1.01 -1.81 -12.52
CA ARG A 35 0.96 -0.42 -13.00
C ARG A 35 0.34 0.52 -11.96
N ALA A 36 -0.69 0.05 -11.25
CA ALA A 36 -1.31 0.80 -10.16
C ALA A 36 -0.33 1.01 -8.99
N GLU A 37 0.41 -0.01 -8.61
CA GLU A 37 1.45 0.06 -7.57
C GLU A 37 2.56 1.03 -7.96
N ASP A 38 3.05 0.95 -9.18
CA ASP A 38 4.10 1.83 -9.72
C ASP A 38 3.64 3.30 -9.69
N TYR A 39 2.41 3.56 -10.13
CA TYR A 39 1.81 4.89 -10.07
C TYR A 39 1.75 5.43 -8.64
N VAL A 40 1.21 4.64 -7.71
CA VAL A 40 1.06 5.03 -6.30
C VAL A 40 2.42 5.19 -5.62
N THR A 41 3.41 4.40 -6.00
CA THR A 41 4.79 4.52 -5.51
C THR A 41 5.41 5.87 -5.90
N ASN A 42 5.14 6.34 -7.11
CA ASN A 42 5.63 7.62 -7.60
C ASN A 42 4.79 8.82 -7.12
N LEU A 43 3.59 8.56 -6.60
CA LEU A 43 2.67 9.58 -6.09
C LEU A 43 2.98 9.88 -4.61
N THR A 44 4.02 10.65 -4.36
CA THR A 44 4.39 11.08 -3.00
C THR A 44 3.64 12.34 -2.57
N ASN A 45 3.41 12.49 -1.28
CA ASN A 45 2.76 13.68 -0.67
C ASN A 45 1.32 13.96 -1.13
N GLN A 46 0.71 13.07 -1.89
CA GLN A 46 -0.65 13.24 -2.41
C GLN A 46 -1.57 12.11 -1.96
N PRO A 47 -2.83 12.43 -1.66
CA PRO A 47 -3.82 11.39 -1.32
C PRO A 47 -4.10 10.52 -2.55
N LEU A 48 -4.38 9.26 -2.30
CA LEU A 48 -4.80 8.32 -3.33
C LEU A 48 -6.25 8.59 -3.73
N ARG A 49 -6.47 8.80 -5.02
CA ARG A 49 -7.80 8.96 -5.63
C ARG A 49 -7.98 7.95 -6.74
N ILE A 50 -8.99 7.09 -6.61
CA ILE A 50 -9.27 6.03 -7.59
C ILE A 50 -9.59 6.60 -8.97
N SER A 51 -10.33 7.71 -9.04
CA SER A 51 -10.65 8.38 -10.31
C SER A 51 -9.39 8.86 -11.07
N GLN A 52 -8.41 9.36 -10.34
CA GLN A 52 -7.14 9.79 -10.93
C GLN A 52 -6.32 8.58 -11.40
N LEU A 53 -6.25 7.54 -10.58
CA LEU A 53 -5.58 6.29 -10.94
C LEU A 53 -6.19 5.68 -12.21
N CYS A 54 -7.51 5.63 -12.33
CA CYS A 54 -8.20 5.11 -13.53
C CYS A 54 -7.84 5.91 -14.78
N ARG A 55 -7.74 7.23 -14.68
CA ARG A 55 -7.30 8.08 -15.80
C ARG A 55 -5.89 7.78 -16.23
N GLU A 56 -4.96 7.68 -15.29
CA GLU A 56 -3.56 7.38 -15.56
C GLU A 56 -3.36 5.98 -16.17
N LEU A 57 -4.15 5.02 -15.75
CA LEU A 57 -4.08 3.65 -16.27
C LEU A 57 -4.92 3.45 -17.52
N ASN A 58 -5.72 4.43 -17.90
CA ASN A 58 -6.66 4.38 -19.02
C ASN A 58 -7.64 3.20 -18.93
N VAL A 59 -8.24 3.03 -17.75
CA VAL A 59 -9.23 1.99 -17.47
C VAL A 59 -10.42 2.58 -16.72
N SER A 60 -11.59 1.93 -16.84
CA SER A 60 -12.73 2.25 -15.98
C SER A 60 -12.50 1.81 -14.55
N GLU A 61 -13.22 2.44 -13.60
CA GLU A 61 -13.20 2.01 -12.21
C GLU A 61 -13.68 0.56 -12.07
N ARG A 62 -14.67 0.16 -12.85
CA ARG A 62 -15.17 -1.21 -12.91
C ARG A 62 -14.06 -2.20 -13.31
N THR A 63 -13.34 -1.92 -14.38
CA THR A 63 -12.23 -2.76 -14.84
C THR A 63 -11.13 -2.87 -13.81
N LEU A 64 -10.77 -1.76 -13.17
CA LEU A 64 -9.77 -1.74 -12.10
C LEU A 64 -10.22 -2.61 -10.92
N ARG A 65 -11.46 -2.46 -10.48
CA ARG A 65 -12.04 -3.21 -9.37
C ARG A 65 -12.08 -4.71 -9.66
N GLU A 66 -12.57 -5.09 -10.84
CA GLU A 66 -12.64 -6.50 -11.27
C GLU A 66 -11.25 -7.15 -11.31
N ALA A 67 -10.24 -6.43 -11.80
CA ALA A 67 -8.86 -6.93 -11.82
C ALA A 67 -8.32 -7.19 -10.41
N PHE A 68 -8.54 -6.28 -9.47
CA PHE A 68 -8.10 -6.46 -8.09
C PHE A 68 -8.82 -7.59 -7.39
N TYR A 69 -10.15 -7.67 -7.49
CA TYR A 69 -10.89 -8.77 -6.88
C TYR A 69 -10.55 -10.13 -7.47
N LYS A 70 -10.37 -10.21 -8.79
CA LYS A 70 -10.00 -11.45 -9.48
C LYS A 70 -8.61 -11.95 -9.06
N ALA A 71 -7.65 -11.06 -8.89
CA ALA A 71 -6.27 -11.44 -8.62
C ALA A 71 -5.96 -11.62 -7.13
N ILE A 72 -6.54 -10.80 -6.25
CA ILE A 72 -6.17 -10.70 -4.83
C ILE A 72 -7.35 -10.54 -3.87
N ASP A 73 -8.57 -10.67 -4.34
CA ASP A 73 -9.81 -10.65 -3.55
C ASP A 73 -9.95 -9.42 -2.62
N THR A 74 -9.52 -8.26 -3.09
CA THR A 74 -9.64 -7.00 -2.33
C THR A 74 -9.87 -5.81 -3.25
N SER A 75 -10.34 -4.69 -2.69
CA SER A 75 -10.54 -3.47 -3.47
C SER A 75 -9.21 -2.77 -3.78
N PRO A 76 -9.13 -2.03 -4.91
CA PRO A 76 -7.94 -1.25 -5.25
C PRO A 76 -7.53 -0.27 -4.16
N LEU A 77 -8.51 0.46 -3.61
CA LEU A 77 -8.26 1.46 -2.57
C LEU A 77 -7.69 0.83 -1.29
N SER A 78 -8.30 -0.25 -0.79
CA SER A 78 -7.82 -0.98 0.38
C SER A 78 -6.40 -1.50 0.20
N TYR A 79 -6.14 -2.12 -0.94
CA TYR A 79 -4.83 -2.69 -1.24
C TYR A 79 -3.74 -1.61 -1.30
N LEU A 80 -3.96 -0.56 -2.08
CA LEU A 80 -2.97 0.50 -2.29
C LEU A 80 -2.75 1.35 -1.02
N LYS A 81 -3.79 1.52 -0.21
CA LYS A 81 -3.67 2.14 1.13
C LYS A 81 -2.79 1.29 2.04
N THR A 82 -2.98 -0.02 2.06
CA THR A 82 -2.14 -0.97 2.82
C THR A 82 -0.68 -0.90 2.37
N GLN A 83 -0.42 -0.78 1.08
CA GLN A 83 0.93 -0.58 0.55
C GLN A 83 1.60 0.69 1.11
N ARG A 84 0.86 1.81 1.17
CA ARG A 84 1.34 3.06 1.75
C ARG A 84 1.60 2.96 3.25
N LEU A 85 0.73 2.28 3.99
CA LEU A 85 0.93 2.02 5.42
C LEU A 85 2.17 1.14 5.66
N ASN A 86 2.37 0.10 4.88
CA ASN A 86 3.57 -0.74 4.95
C ASN A 86 4.85 0.06 4.72
N ARG A 87 4.84 0.99 3.76
CA ARG A 87 5.99 1.87 3.49
C ARG A 87 6.28 2.77 4.69
N ALA A 88 5.26 3.44 5.22
CA ALA A 88 5.38 4.29 6.40
C ALA A 88 5.89 3.51 7.62
N TYR A 89 5.35 2.32 7.86
CA TYR A 89 5.78 1.43 8.93
C TYR A 89 7.27 1.08 8.83
N ARG A 90 7.77 0.74 7.64
CA ARG A 90 9.21 0.44 7.44
C ARG A 90 10.07 1.65 7.76
N VAL A 91 9.67 2.83 7.32
CA VAL A 91 10.41 4.07 7.62
C VAL A 91 10.48 4.29 9.14
N LEU A 92 9.35 4.15 9.84
CA LEU A 92 9.31 4.33 11.30
C LEU A 92 10.14 3.27 12.03
N ARG A 93 10.01 2.01 11.63
CA ARG A 93 10.75 0.90 12.22
C ARG A 93 12.27 1.04 12.07
N ASP A 94 12.72 1.50 10.90
CA ASP A 94 14.14 1.57 10.56
C ASP A 94 14.77 2.93 10.95
N SER A 95 13.96 3.87 11.45
CA SER A 95 14.40 5.19 11.88
C SER A 95 14.83 5.22 13.34
N VAL A 96 15.72 6.15 13.66
CA VAL A 96 16.13 6.44 15.04
C VAL A 96 15.13 7.42 15.68
N PRO A 97 14.64 7.15 16.88
CA PRO A 97 13.78 8.09 17.60
C PRO A 97 14.40 9.49 17.69
N GLY A 98 13.60 10.52 17.43
CA GLY A 98 14.04 11.91 17.38
C GLY A 98 14.66 12.38 16.05
N LYS A 99 14.93 11.47 15.11
CA LYS A 99 15.45 11.82 13.78
C LYS A 99 14.35 12.02 12.74
N VAL A 100 13.18 11.46 12.96
CA VAL A 100 12.02 11.59 12.06
C VAL A 100 10.78 12.01 12.83
N LEU A 101 9.91 12.75 12.17
CA LEU A 101 8.60 13.12 12.69
C LEU A 101 7.54 12.20 12.09
N ILE A 102 6.73 11.59 12.93
CA ILE A 102 5.62 10.72 12.49
C ILE A 102 4.70 11.44 11.52
N LYS A 103 4.39 12.72 11.79
CA LYS A 103 3.59 13.57 10.90
C LYS A 103 4.22 13.67 9.51
N GLN A 104 5.53 13.86 9.43
CA GLN A 104 6.23 13.96 8.15
C GLN A 104 6.20 12.63 7.39
N VAL A 105 6.39 11.52 8.08
CA VAL A 105 6.28 10.17 7.47
C VAL A 105 4.87 9.94 6.93
N ALA A 106 3.82 10.32 7.68
CA ALA A 106 2.44 10.20 7.23
C ALA A 106 2.19 11.06 5.97
N ILE A 107 2.58 12.32 5.96
CA ILE A 107 2.40 13.24 4.82
C ILE A 107 3.15 12.74 3.59
N THR A 108 4.40 12.33 3.73
CA THR A 108 5.22 11.81 2.62
C THR A 108 4.58 10.57 1.97
N ASN A 109 3.87 9.78 2.75
CA ASN A 109 3.14 8.61 2.25
C ASN A 109 1.68 8.92 1.85
N GLY A 110 1.30 10.21 1.75
CA GLY A 110 0.02 10.64 1.22
C GLY A 110 -1.14 10.64 2.23
N PHE A 111 -0.86 10.58 3.53
CA PHE A 111 -1.86 10.66 4.60
C PHE A 111 -1.99 12.11 5.09
N LYS A 112 -3.11 12.75 4.78
CA LYS A 112 -3.36 14.15 5.18
C LYS A 112 -3.65 14.33 6.66
N HIS A 113 -4.26 13.33 7.30
CA HIS A 113 -4.75 13.41 8.67
C HIS A 113 -4.01 12.41 9.55
N LEU A 114 -3.19 12.92 10.46
CA LEU A 114 -2.38 12.11 11.37
C LEU A 114 -3.22 11.17 12.23
N GLY A 115 -4.40 11.60 12.69
CA GLY A 115 -5.31 10.77 13.47
C GLY A 115 -5.83 9.56 12.70
N HIS A 116 -6.20 9.75 11.45
CA HIS A 116 -6.62 8.65 10.56
C HIS A 116 -5.45 7.71 10.25
N PHE A 117 -4.28 8.27 9.94
CA PHE A 117 -3.06 7.49 9.75
C PHE A 117 -2.74 6.61 10.96
N SER A 118 -2.73 7.18 12.16
CA SER A 118 -2.42 6.44 13.40
C SER A 118 -3.42 5.32 13.67
N ARG A 119 -4.71 5.57 13.41
CA ARG A 119 -5.77 4.55 13.55
C ARG A 119 -5.59 3.41 12.57
N ASP A 120 -5.37 3.74 11.31
CA ASP A 120 -5.20 2.75 10.24
C ASP A 120 -3.93 1.93 10.45
N ASP A 121 -2.85 2.57 10.86
CA ASP A 121 -1.58 1.95 11.21
C ASP A 121 -1.75 0.97 12.38
N GLN A 122 -2.40 1.40 13.47
CA GLN A 122 -2.70 0.56 14.62
C GLN A 122 -3.60 -0.63 14.26
N GLN A 123 -4.60 -0.43 13.41
CA GLN A 123 -5.45 -1.53 12.95
C GLN A 123 -4.69 -2.57 12.16
N LEU A 124 -3.73 -2.14 11.35
CA LEU A 124 -2.95 -3.03 10.49
C LEU A 124 -1.84 -3.75 11.24
N PHE A 125 -1.09 -3.03 12.06
CA PHE A 125 0.13 -3.54 12.70
C PHE A 125 -0.04 -3.89 14.18
N GLY A 126 -1.15 -3.50 14.82
CA GLY A 126 -1.43 -3.78 16.22
C GLY A 126 -0.70 -2.87 17.20
N GLU A 127 0.03 -1.86 16.72
CA GLU A 127 0.76 -0.88 17.53
C GLU A 127 0.63 0.51 16.92
N LEU A 128 0.79 1.55 17.72
CA LEU A 128 0.78 2.93 17.27
C LEU A 128 2.10 3.31 16.57
N PRO A 129 2.09 4.28 15.64
CA PRO A 129 3.30 4.74 14.97
C PRO A 129 4.44 5.15 15.91
N ASN A 130 4.11 5.77 17.06
CA ASN A 130 5.11 6.16 18.06
C ASN A 130 5.71 4.94 18.78
N GLU A 131 4.94 3.88 18.94
CA GLU A 131 5.44 2.63 19.55
C GLU A 131 6.42 1.94 18.59
N THR A 132 6.07 1.89 17.29
CA THR A 132 6.95 1.38 16.23
C THR A 132 8.28 2.15 16.21
N LEU A 133 8.21 3.48 16.24
CA LEU A 133 9.41 4.34 16.21
C LEU A 133 10.29 4.18 17.45
N ARG A 134 9.70 3.93 18.61
CA ARG A 134 10.44 3.75 19.89
C ARG A 134 10.99 2.35 20.09
N ARG A 135 10.49 1.37 19.34
CA ARG A 135 10.94 -0.02 19.47
C ARG A 135 12.39 -0.13 19.01
N ARG A 136 13.32 -0.19 19.98
CA ARG A 136 14.72 -0.49 19.69
C ARG A 136 14.85 -1.95 19.27
N LYS A 137 15.62 -2.15 18.21
CA LYS A 137 16.10 -3.49 17.86
C LYS A 137 17.11 -3.98 18.90
#